data_c460b2f1c6e968c3a586b6663b9efcbe
#
_entry.id   c460b2f1c6e968c3a586b6663b9efcbe
#
_cell.length_a   1.000
_cell.length_b   1.000
_cell.length_c   1.000
_cell.angle_alpha   90.00
_cell.angle_beta   90.00
_cell.angle_gamma   90.00
#
_symmetry.space_group_name_H-M   'P 1'
#
loop_
_entity.id
_entity.type
_entity.pdbx_description
1 polymer ?
#
loop_
_entity_poly.entity_id
_entity_poly.type
_entity_poly.pdbx_seq_one_letter_code
_entity_poly.pdbx_strand_id
1 'polypeptide(L)'
;RQGVDVSMITAAAGARVMSNALETREKAAGLLEVDAVPPVQDRKAFAEQIRRALYAAKIVAYAQGFSLLRDASERYHWSLDLGTIAAIFRAGCIIQADFLNDITAAFRRDPLLGNLLLDRFFHEKIAANHQSLRSAAASGIRTGLPLPAMTNALSYLDAFRSPHTGANLIQAQR
;
A
#
# COMPACT_ATOMS: atom_id res chain seq x y z
N ARG A 1 2.91 -0.53 -21.14
CA ARG A 1 3.03 -1.01 -19.76
C ARG A 1 4.21 -0.30 -19.11
N GLN A 2 4.02 0.35 -17.97
CA GLN A 2 5.04 1.19 -17.33
C GLN A 2 6.02 0.40 -16.45
N GLY A 3 5.88 -0.89 -16.23
CA GLY A 3 6.82 -1.69 -15.45
C GLY A 3 6.94 -1.34 -13.95
N VAL A 4 6.05 -0.49 -13.45
CA VAL A 4 6.02 -0.09 -12.02
C VAL A 4 4.93 -0.88 -11.29
N ASP A 5 5.25 -1.39 -10.13
CA ASP A 5 4.28 -2.05 -9.26
C ASP A 5 3.32 -1.01 -8.63
N VAL A 6 2.05 -1.12 -8.99
CA VAL A 6 0.92 -0.33 -8.45
C VAL A 6 -0.17 -1.24 -7.89
N SER A 7 0.24 -2.37 -7.35
CA SER A 7 -0.65 -3.45 -6.88
C SER A 7 -1.71 -2.95 -5.88
N MET A 8 -1.39 -1.99 -5.01
CA MET A 8 -2.37 -1.41 -4.09
C MET A 8 -3.47 -0.63 -4.81
N ILE A 9 -3.10 0.16 -5.83
CA ILE A 9 -4.07 0.94 -6.63
C ILE A 9 -4.99 -0.01 -7.39
N THR A 10 -4.42 -1.05 -8.00
CA THR A 10 -5.17 -2.09 -8.70
C THR A 10 -6.09 -2.85 -7.76
N ALA A 11 -5.61 -3.22 -6.58
CA ALA A 11 -6.42 -3.89 -5.55
C ALA A 11 -7.59 -3.02 -5.06
N ALA A 12 -7.37 -1.72 -4.88
CA ALA A 12 -8.41 -0.77 -4.50
C ALA A 12 -9.48 -0.63 -5.60
N ALA A 13 -9.07 -0.56 -6.87
CA ALA A 13 -9.99 -0.54 -8.00
C ALA A 13 -10.82 -1.84 -8.07
N GLY A 14 -10.19 -3.01 -7.90
CA GLY A 14 -10.88 -4.30 -7.83
C GLY A 14 -11.88 -4.38 -6.68
N ALA A 15 -11.50 -3.90 -5.49
CA ALA A 15 -12.40 -3.82 -4.34
C ALA A 15 -13.63 -2.93 -4.63
N ARG A 16 -13.43 -1.83 -5.35
CA ARG A 16 -14.53 -0.95 -5.76
C ARG A 16 -15.49 -1.64 -6.74
N VAL A 17 -14.96 -2.37 -7.71
CA VAL A 17 -15.78 -3.17 -8.65
C VAL A 17 -16.59 -4.21 -7.88
N MET A 18 -15.95 -4.96 -6.97
CA MET A 18 -16.63 -5.96 -6.13
C MET A 18 -17.70 -5.32 -5.24
N SER A 19 -17.47 -4.11 -4.71
CA SER A 19 -18.46 -3.41 -3.88
C SER A 19 -19.76 -3.08 -4.62
N ASN A 20 -19.68 -2.86 -5.93
CA ASN A 20 -20.84 -2.56 -6.78
C ASN A 20 -21.72 -3.80 -7.07
N ALA A 21 -21.19 -5.02 -6.92
CA ALA A 21 -21.90 -6.27 -7.20
C ALA A 21 -22.77 -6.72 -5.99
N LEU A 22 -23.59 -5.82 -5.42
CA LEU A 22 -24.33 -6.06 -4.18
C LEU A 22 -25.22 -7.30 -4.25
N GLU A 23 -26.13 -7.37 -5.24
CA GLU A 23 -27.07 -8.50 -5.38
C GLU A 23 -26.37 -9.85 -5.50
N THR A 24 -25.25 -9.90 -6.26
CA THR A 24 -24.46 -11.13 -6.41
C THR A 24 -23.81 -11.53 -5.09
N ARG A 25 -23.29 -10.55 -4.33
CA ARG A 25 -22.67 -10.81 -3.02
C ARG A 25 -23.70 -11.26 -1.98
N GLU A 26 -24.91 -10.71 -1.99
CA GLU A 26 -26.00 -11.15 -1.10
C GLU A 26 -26.40 -12.60 -1.39
N LYS A 27 -26.52 -12.96 -2.66
CA LYS A 27 -26.77 -14.37 -3.06
C LYS A 27 -25.63 -15.28 -2.64
N ALA A 28 -24.38 -14.86 -2.86
CA ALA A 28 -23.21 -15.63 -2.47
C ALA A 28 -23.11 -15.83 -0.94
N ALA A 29 -23.44 -14.80 -0.16
CA ALA A 29 -23.42 -14.87 1.30
C ALA A 29 -24.45 -15.86 1.86
N GLY A 30 -25.53 -16.14 1.12
CA GLY A 30 -26.52 -17.19 1.48
C GLY A 30 -26.12 -18.61 1.07
N LEU A 31 -25.10 -18.75 0.22
CA LEU A 31 -24.67 -20.04 -0.33
C LEU A 31 -23.29 -20.50 0.21
N LEU A 32 -22.41 -19.55 0.48
CA LEU A 32 -21.03 -19.80 0.93
C LEU A 32 -20.93 -19.52 2.41
N GLU A 33 -20.55 -20.54 3.17
CA GLU A 33 -20.33 -20.39 4.60
C GLU A 33 -19.19 -19.42 4.88
N VAL A 34 -19.37 -18.58 5.90
CA VAL A 34 -18.34 -17.66 6.38
C VAL A 34 -18.01 -18.05 7.81
N ASP A 35 -16.73 -18.20 8.11
CA ASP A 35 -16.25 -18.52 9.45
C ASP A 35 -16.67 -17.44 10.46
N ALA A 36 -17.00 -17.87 11.66
CA ALA A 36 -17.31 -16.95 12.75
C ALA A 36 -16.08 -16.11 13.11
N VAL A 37 -16.25 -14.79 13.12
CA VAL A 37 -15.18 -13.86 13.52
C VAL A 37 -15.04 -13.89 15.06
N PRO A 38 -13.90 -14.29 15.62
CA PRO A 38 -13.71 -14.30 17.06
C PRO A 38 -13.73 -12.87 17.62
N PRO A 39 -14.28 -12.69 18.84
CA PRO A 39 -14.34 -11.36 19.44
C PRO A 39 -12.94 -10.84 19.76
N VAL A 40 -12.74 -9.54 19.54
CA VAL A 40 -11.52 -8.84 19.93
C VAL A 40 -11.51 -8.65 21.45
N GLN A 41 -10.53 -9.27 22.13
CA GLN A 41 -10.42 -9.21 23.59
C GLN A 41 -10.00 -7.81 24.07
N ASP A 42 -8.95 -7.26 23.55
CA ASP A 42 -8.47 -5.89 23.85
C ASP A 42 -8.73 -4.97 22.65
N ARG A 43 -9.87 -4.30 22.69
CA ARG A 43 -10.28 -3.37 21.62
C ARG A 43 -9.33 -2.18 21.46
N LYS A 44 -8.74 -1.69 22.57
CA LYS A 44 -7.85 -0.53 22.56
C LYS A 44 -6.52 -0.88 21.89
N ALA A 45 -5.91 -1.98 22.28
CA ALA A 45 -4.68 -2.48 21.67
C ALA A 45 -4.89 -2.82 20.19
N PHE A 46 -6.02 -3.43 19.84
CA PHE A 46 -6.36 -3.75 18.46
C PHE A 46 -6.56 -2.50 17.60
N ALA A 47 -7.26 -1.49 18.11
CA ALA A 47 -7.43 -0.21 17.40
C ALA A 47 -6.08 0.48 17.14
N GLU A 48 -5.17 0.48 18.12
CA GLU A 48 -3.82 1.02 17.94
C GLU A 48 -3.03 0.21 16.91
N GLN A 49 -3.14 -1.11 16.91
CA GLN A 49 -2.55 -1.99 15.90
C GLN A 49 -3.05 -1.64 14.49
N ILE A 50 -4.38 -1.46 14.32
CA ILE A 50 -4.97 -1.07 13.05
C ILE A 50 -4.50 0.32 12.61
N ARG A 51 -4.44 1.29 13.53
CA ARG A 51 -3.92 2.64 13.25
C ARG A 51 -2.49 2.57 12.70
N ARG A 52 -1.61 1.80 13.33
CA ARG A 52 -0.22 1.61 12.88
C ARG A 52 -0.14 0.86 11.54
N ALA A 53 -1.00 -0.14 11.35
CA ALA A 53 -1.09 -0.89 10.11
C ALA A 53 -1.52 0.01 8.94
N LEU A 54 -2.55 0.83 9.12
CA LEU A 54 -3.03 1.81 8.14
C LEU A 54 -1.95 2.84 7.80
N TYR A 55 -1.21 3.32 8.80
CA TYR A 55 -0.12 4.26 8.59
C TYR A 55 0.98 3.66 7.69
N ALA A 56 1.42 2.43 7.98
CA ALA A 56 2.40 1.73 7.14
C ALA A 56 1.86 1.48 5.71
N ALA A 57 0.63 0.98 5.58
CA ALA A 57 0.00 0.75 4.28
C ALA A 57 -0.11 2.04 3.46
N LYS A 58 -0.46 3.16 4.12
CA LYS A 58 -0.56 4.48 3.48
C LYS A 58 0.79 4.94 2.94
N ILE A 59 1.89 4.76 3.69
CA ILE A 59 3.25 5.06 3.21
C ILE A 59 3.57 4.23 1.95
N VAL A 60 3.26 2.94 1.95
CA VAL A 60 3.49 2.07 0.78
C VAL A 60 2.67 2.53 -0.43
N ALA A 61 1.42 2.94 -0.24
CA ALA A 61 0.58 3.46 -1.32
C ALA A 61 1.18 4.70 -1.97
N TYR A 62 1.70 5.63 -1.16
CA TYR A 62 2.41 6.81 -1.67
C TYR A 62 3.72 6.44 -2.36
N ALA A 63 4.48 5.47 -1.83
CA ALA A 63 5.69 4.99 -2.46
C ALA A 63 5.42 4.43 -3.87
N GLN A 64 4.37 3.63 -4.05
CA GLN A 64 3.93 3.16 -5.37
C GLN A 64 3.50 4.32 -6.28
N GLY A 65 2.68 5.25 -5.76
CA GLY A 65 2.18 6.38 -6.53
C GLY A 65 3.30 7.31 -7.02
N PHE A 66 4.26 7.65 -6.16
CA PHE A 66 5.40 8.50 -6.53
C PHE A 66 6.39 7.77 -7.46
N SER A 67 6.57 6.45 -7.30
CA SER A 67 7.33 5.65 -8.27
C SER A 67 6.69 5.65 -9.65
N LEU A 68 5.36 5.58 -9.73
CA LEU A 68 4.62 5.68 -10.99
C LEU A 68 4.77 7.07 -11.63
N LEU A 69 4.65 8.14 -10.85
CA LEU A 69 4.84 9.52 -11.33
C LEU A 69 6.24 9.74 -11.88
N ARG A 70 7.27 9.20 -11.20
CA ARG A 70 8.65 9.27 -11.67
C ARG A 70 8.85 8.54 -13.00
N ASP A 71 8.42 7.28 -13.09
CA ASP A 71 8.52 6.50 -14.32
C ASP A 71 7.81 7.19 -15.49
N ALA A 72 6.62 7.74 -15.26
CA ALA A 72 5.89 8.50 -16.24
C ALA A 72 6.63 9.79 -16.64
N SER A 73 7.22 10.50 -15.67
CA SER A 73 8.01 11.71 -15.92
C SER A 73 9.22 11.43 -16.81
N GLU A 74 9.97 10.38 -16.54
CA GLU A 74 11.10 9.94 -17.33
C GLU A 74 10.65 9.51 -18.73
N ARG A 75 9.64 8.66 -18.83
CA ARG A 75 9.16 8.07 -20.09
C ARG A 75 8.57 9.09 -21.05
N TYR A 76 7.85 10.06 -20.51
CA TYR A 76 7.13 11.07 -21.30
C TYR A 76 7.84 12.43 -21.32
N HIS A 77 9.03 12.52 -20.72
CA HIS A 77 9.85 13.74 -20.66
C HIS A 77 9.10 14.93 -20.03
N TRP A 78 8.30 14.66 -18.96
CA TRP A 78 7.51 15.69 -18.30
C TRP A 78 8.30 16.56 -17.32
N SER A 79 9.49 16.13 -16.93
CA SER A 79 10.35 16.84 -15.97
C SER A 79 9.62 17.22 -14.68
N LEU A 80 8.84 16.28 -14.11
CA LEU A 80 8.04 16.52 -12.90
C LEU A 80 8.92 16.76 -11.67
N ASP A 81 8.65 17.83 -10.94
CA ASP A 81 9.16 18.03 -9.59
C ASP A 81 8.24 17.31 -8.57
N LEU A 82 8.66 16.13 -8.13
CA LEU A 82 7.88 15.29 -7.23
C LEU A 82 7.69 15.92 -5.85
N GLY A 83 8.65 16.74 -5.40
CA GLY A 83 8.53 17.49 -4.15
C GLY A 83 7.42 18.55 -4.22
N THR A 84 7.32 19.25 -5.35
CA THR A 84 6.24 20.20 -5.61
C THR A 84 4.90 19.51 -5.74
N ILE A 85 4.83 18.36 -6.41
CA ILE A 85 3.59 17.55 -6.49
C ILE A 85 3.11 17.13 -5.09
N ALA A 86 4.02 16.67 -4.22
CA ALA A 86 3.67 16.34 -2.84
C ALA A 86 3.12 17.57 -2.09
N ALA A 87 3.68 18.76 -2.34
CA ALA A 87 3.20 20.01 -1.75
C ALA A 87 1.78 20.37 -2.21
N ILE A 88 1.44 20.14 -3.48
CA ILE A 88 0.09 20.37 -4.03
C ILE A 88 -0.95 19.46 -3.34
N PHE A 89 -0.60 18.23 -3.03
CA PHE A 89 -1.53 17.28 -2.37
C PHE A 89 -1.90 17.65 -0.94
N ARG A 90 -1.24 18.62 -0.31
CA ARG A 90 -1.48 19.03 1.09
C ARG A 90 -2.79 19.77 1.32
N ALA A 91 -3.36 20.39 0.31
CA ALA A 91 -4.56 21.21 0.45
C ALA A 91 -5.58 20.89 -0.64
N GLY A 92 -6.84 20.71 -0.24
CA GLY A 92 -7.95 20.49 -1.16
C GLY A 92 -7.94 19.12 -1.89
N CYS A 93 -7.12 18.17 -1.46
CA CYS A 93 -7.01 16.87 -2.08
C CYS A 93 -7.52 15.76 -1.16
N ILE A 94 -8.33 14.84 -1.71
CA ILE A 94 -8.84 13.68 -0.97
C ILE A 94 -7.74 12.72 -0.49
N ILE A 95 -6.57 12.74 -1.17
CA ILE A 95 -5.41 11.93 -0.79
C ILE A 95 -4.48 12.63 0.21
N GLN A 96 -4.94 13.65 0.91
CA GLN A 96 -4.16 14.33 1.93
C GLN A 96 -3.62 13.38 3.01
N ALA A 97 -2.38 13.60 3.43
CA ALA A 97 -1.71 12.84 4.49
C ALA A 97 -0.79 13.75 5.30
N ASP A 98 -0.63 13.43 6.59
CA ASP A 98 0.20 14.23 7.51
C ASP A 98 1.66 14.26 7.07
N PHE A 99 2.16 13.17 6.48
CA PHE A 99 3.53 13.03 6.01
C PHE A 99 3.81 13.59 4.60
N LEU A 100 2.90 14.34 3.99
CA LEU A 100 3.18 14.99 2.69
C LEU A 100 4.31 16.01 2.75
N ASN A 101 4.48 16.67 3.90
CA ASN A 101 5.64 17.54 4.13
C ASN A 101 6.94 16.74 4.13
N ASP A 102 6.92 15.54 4.69
CA ASP A 102 8.09 14.64 4.73
C ASP A 102 8.42 14.11 3.34
N ILE A 103 7.40 13.83 2.49
CA ILE A 103 7.61 13.51 1.07
C ILE A 103 8.27 14.66 0.34
N THR A 104 7.74 15.89 0.50
CA THR A 104 8.36 17.10 -0.07
C THR A 104 9.81 17.24 0.38
N ALA A 105 10.09 17.04 1.67
CA ALA A 105 11.44 17.14 2.23
C ALA A 105 12.36 16.02 1.70
N ALA A 106 11.86 14.80 1.51
CA ALA A 106 12.61 13.69 0.95
C ALA A 106 13.09 13.99 -0.47
N PHE A 107 12.19 14.42 -1.37
CA PHE A 107 12.55 14.77 -2.75
C PHE A 107 13.38 16.07 -2.86
N ARG A 108 13.31 16.97 -1.89
CA ARG A 108 14.23 18.12 -1.84
C ARG A 108 15.65 17.72 -1.42
N ARG A 109 15.79 16.73 -0.52
CA ARG A 109 17.10 16.19 -0.14
C ARG A 109 17.73 15.38 -1.25
N ASP A 110 16.92 14.56 -1.92
CA ASP A 110 17.35 13.70 -3.03
C ASP A 110 16.30 13.74 -4.17
N PRO A 111 16.47 14.64 -5.15
CA PRO A 111 15.59 14.72 -6.33
C PRO A 111 15.56 13.44 -7.16
N LEU A 112 16.61 12.59 -7.06
CA LEU A 112 16.74 11.33 -7.77
C LEU A 112 16.31 10.12 -6.91
N LEU A 113 15.72 10.35 -5.75
CA LEU A 113 15.26 9.29 -4.83
C LEU A 113 14.43 8.24 -5.57
N GLY A 114 14.96 7.04 -5.66
CA GLY A 114 14.38 5.93 -6.43
C GLY A 114 13.02 5.45 -5.93
N ASN A 115 12.82 5.48 -4.61
CA ASN A 115 11.57 5.10 -3.97
C ASN A 115 11.51 5.75 -2.59
N LEU A 116 10.32 6.18 -2.14
CA LEU A 116 10.16 6.81 -0.82
C LEU A 116 10.61 5.91 0.34
N LEU A 117 10.49 4.59 0.20
CA LEU A 117 10.92 3.64 1.24
C LEU A 117 12.44 3.63 1.47
N LEU A 118 13.23 4.21 0.58
CA LEU A 118 14.69 4.37 0.73
C LEU A 118 15.07 5.63 1.51
N ASP A 119 14.16 6.61 1.62
CA ASP A 119 14.38 7.78 2.45
C ASP A 119 14.39 7.42 3.94
N ARG A 120 15.29 8.06 4.71
CA ARG A 120 15.50 7.76 6.13
C ARG A 120 14.22 7.86 6.97
N PHE A 121 13.44 8.92 6.78
CA PHE A 121 12.19 9.10 7.54
C PHE A 121 11.23 7.95 7.28
N PHE A 122 11.00 7.61 6.00
CA PHE A 122 10.02 6.61 5.63
C PHE A 122 10.44 5.19 6.01
N HIS A 123 11.71 4.82 5.85
CA HIS A 123 12.15 3.49 6.27
C HIS A 123 12.10 3.31 7.79
N GLU A 124 12.41 4.34 8.59
CA GLU A 124 12.26 4.29 10.04
C GLU A 124 10.78 4.11 10.44
N LYS A 125 9.85 4.83 9.77
CA LYS A 125 8.41 4.65 10.02
C LYS A 125 7.91 3.27 9.62
N ILE A 126 8.37 2.72 8.51
CA ILE A 126 8.04 1.34 8.11
C ILE A 126 8.64 0.34 9.11
N ALA A 127 9.88 0.49 9.51
CA ALA A 127 10.50 -0.38 10.52
C ALA A 127 9.69 -0.44 11.82
N ALA A 128 9.17 0.70 12.28
CA ALA A 128 8.37 0.79 13.49
C ALA A 128 6.93 0.22 13.36
N ASN A 129 6.36 0.13 12.14
CA ASN A 129 4.95 -0.15 11.94
C ASN A 129 4.62 -1.38 11.08
N HIS A 130 5.59 -1.96 10.35
CA HIS A 130 5.34 -3.07 9.42
C HIS A 130 4.80 -4.33 10.11
N GLN A 131 5.17 -4.60 11.37
CA GLN A 131 4.64 -5.74 12.11
C GLN A 131 3.15 -5.58 12.41
N SER A 132 2.69 -4.36 12.68
CA SER A 132 1.26 -4.08 12.83
C SER A 132 0.50 -4.31 11.53
N LEU A 133 1.09 -3.94 10.38
CA LEU A 133 0.53 -4.22 9.06
C LEU A 133 0.41 -5.73 8.81
N ARG A 134 1.46 -6.49 9.14
CA ARG A 134 1.48 -7.96 9.01
C ARG A 134 0.40 -8.61 9.88
N SER A 135 0.32 -8.19 11.13
CA SER A 135 -0.68 -8.73 12.07
C SER A 135 -2.11 -8.40 11.64
N ALA A 136 -2.37 -7.18 11.16
CA ALA A 136 -3.70 -6.79 10.65
C ALA A 136 -4.09 -7.58 9.41
N ALA A 137 -3.17 -7.73 8.43
CA ALA A 137 -3.39 -8.53 7.23
C ALA A 137 -3.68 -10.01 7.57
N ALA A 138 -2.86 -10.59 8.46
CA ALA A 138 -3.05 -11.96 8.92
C ALA A 138 -4.38 -12.15 9.66
N SER A 139 -4.81 -11.17 10.46
CA SER A 139 -6.12 -11.20 11.12
C SER A 139 -7.25 -11.16 10.10
N GLY A 140 -7.18 -10.28 9.11
CA GLY A 140 -8.18 -10.23 8.03
C GLY A 140 -8.30 -11.55 7.28
N ILE A 141 -7.17 -12.16 6.91
CA ILE A 141 -7.15 -13.47 6.22
C ILE A 141 -7.82 -14.55 7.09
N ARG A 142 -7.45 -14.65 8.37
CA ARG A 142 -8.00 -15.66 9.27
C ARG A 142 -9.49 -15.49 9.57
N THR A 143 -10.00 -14.28 9.47
CA THR A 143 -11.41 -13.99 9.79
C THR A 143 -12.27 -13.78 8.54
N GLY A 144 -11.76 -14.07 7.34
CA GLY A 144 -12.48 -13.89 6.09
C GLY A 144 -12.78 -12.43 5.74
N LEU A 145 -12.14 -11.45 6.41
CA LEU A 145 -12.30 -10.04 6.08
C LEU A 145 -11.42 -9.66 4.88
N PRO A 146 -12.00 -9.21 3.76
CA PRO A 146 -11.23 -8.84 2.58
C PRO A 146 -10.47 -7.52 2.82
N LEU A 147 -9.15 -7.59 2.84
CA LEU A 147 -8.24 -6.46 3.02
C LEU A 147 -7.27 -6.33 1.82
N PRO A 148 -7.77 -6.26 0.56
CA PRO A 148 -6.92 -6.42 -0.62
C PRO A 148 -5.81 -5.35 -0.72
N ALA A 149 -6.07 -4.11 -0.36
CA ALA A 149 -5.03 -3.07 -0.37
C ALA A 149 -3.96 -3.30 0.71
N MET A 150 -4.34 -3.69 1.93
CA MET A 150 -3.37 -3.94 3.01
C MET A 150 -2.53 -5.19 2.75
N THR A 151 -3.12 -6.25 2.23
CA THR A 151 -2.37 -7.47 1.86
C THR A 151 -1.40 -7.21 0.71
N ASN A 152 -1.80 -6.40 -0.28
CA ASN A 152 -0.90 -5.97 -1.36
C ASN A 152 0.21 -5.03 -0.85
N ALA A 153 -0.08 -4.13 0.10
CA ALA A 153 0.95 -3.31 0.73
C ALA A 153 2.03 -4.16 1.39
N LEU A 154 1.61 -5.20 2.12
CA LEU A 154 2.53 -6.12 2.78
C LEU A 154 3.35 -6.92 1.76
N SER A 155 2.71 -7.46 0.72
CA SER A 155 3.37 -8.21 -0.34
C SER A 155 4.40 -7.35 -1.09
N TYR A 156 4.04 -6.10 -1.41
CA TYR A 156 4.97 -5.15 -2.02
C TYR A 156 6.17 -4.89 -1.12
N LEU A 157 5.95 -4.61 0.17
CA LEU A 157 7.02 -4.34 1.12
C LEU A 157 7.96 -5.53 1.27
N ASP A 158 7.41 -6.75 1.34
CA ASP A 158 8.20 -7.98 1.47
C ASP A 158 9.01 -8.25 0.19
N ALA A 159 8.43 -8.05 -0.98
CA ALA A 159 9.14 -8.16 -2.26
C ALA A 159 10.22 -7.09 -2.41
N PHE A 160 9.90 -5.83 -2.07
CA PHE A 160 10.81 -4.69 -2.21
C PHE A 160 12.09 -4.84 -1.37
N ARG A 161 11.97 -5.42 -0.18
CA ARG A 161 13.11 -5.64 0.73
C ARG A 161 13.83 -6.98 0.52
N SER A 162 13.33 -7.84 -0.38
CA SER A 162 13.93 -9.15 -0.64
C SER A 162 14.95 -9.05 -1.77
N PRO A 163 16.24 -9.39 -1.53
CA PRO A 163 17.25 -9.44 -2.60
C PRO A 163 17.00 -10.59 -3.57
N HIS A 164 16.25 -11.61 -3.15
CA HIS A 164 15.91 -12.78 -3.97
C HIS A 164 14.39 -12.94 -4.05
N THR A 165 13.83 -12.70 -5.22
CA THR A 165 12.43 -12.96 -5.52
C THR A 165 12.29 -14.31 -6.24
N GLY A 166 11.08 -14.86 -6.34
CA GLY A 166 10.81 -16.11 -7.09
C GLY A 166 11.03 -16.02 -8.61
N ALA A 167 11.50 -14.87 -9.13
CA ALA A 167 11.70 -14.65 -10.55
C ALA A 167 12.69 -15.64 -11.20
N ASN A 168 13.70 -16.07 -10.45
CA ASN A 168 14.68 -17.05 -10.94
C ASN A 168 14.02 -18.39 -11.26
N LEU A 169 13.07 -18.84 -10.43
CA LEU A 169 12.31 -20.08 -10.69
C LEU A 169 11.44 -19.94 -11.94
N ILE A 170 10.79 -18.78 -12.11
CA ILE A 170 9.98 -18.49 -13.31
C ILE A 170 10.84 -18.47 -14.58
N GLN A 171 12.06 -17.91 -14.51
CA GLN A 171 13.00 -17.90 -15.63
C GLN A 171 13.52 -19.30 -15.96
N ALA A 172 13.72 -20.16 -14.97
CA ALA A 172 14.17 -21.53 -15.18
C ALA A 172 13.11 -22.42 -15.86
N GLN A 173 11.86 -21.98 -15.95
CA GLN A 173 10.76 -22.67 -16.65
C GLN A 173 10.66 -22.29 -18.14
N ARG A 174 11.47 -21.37 -18.62
CA ARG A 174 11.53 -20.93 -20.03
C ARG A 174 12.65 -21.61 -20.77
#